data_cc491cbd192dca089451b2d756ffab01
#
_entry.id   cc491cbd192dca089451b2d756ffab01
#
_cell.length_a   1.000
_cell.length_b   1.000
_cell.length_c   1.000
_cell.angle_alpha   90.00
_cell.angle_beta   90.00
_cell.angle_gamma   90.00
#
_symmetry.space_group_name_H-M   'P 1'
#
loop_
_entity.id
_entity.type
_entity.pdbx_description
1 polymer ?
#
loop_
_entity_poly.entity_id
_entity_poly.type
_entity_poly.pdbx_seq_one_letter_code
_entity_poly.pdbx_strand_id
1 'polypeptide(L)'
;MSWNTSVVTNAGVDLLNESLAGHTLTIESAVGGAGTSTEEELKSATDVAEPKQTFKLIGIDDFEQGKRVGIQITNKGVTESYVLHQIGAKAHLEYEMETPTLLFVLQDDRGVEIPTEAENPDFLFEVYAVITISNEANIVVNVSTGVTASVTYVDETVESAISEHSADKNAHQDIRDLAATAKSAADAAAAAAEAAKEEADAASEAVSAFSDGFVIIGGTKPETGPVLWFNDGSGQTA
;
A
#
# COMPACT_ATOMS: atom_id res chain seq x y z
N MET A 1 -27.20 -8.59 -11.59
CA MET A 1 -28.08 -8.82 -10.43
C MET A 1 -28.48 -7.44 -9.95
N SER A 2 -29.75 -7.23 -9.63
CA SER A 2 -30.22 -5.94 -9.15
C SER A 2 -31.03 -6.21 -7.88
N TRP A 3 -30.43 -5.94 -6.73
CA TRP A 3 -31.15 -5.91 -5.46
C TRP A 3 -32.15 -4.78 -5.53
N ASN A 4 -33.41 -5.11 -5.79
CA ASN A 4 -34.44 -4.12 -6.17
C ASN A 4 -35.06 -3.39 -4.97
N THR A 5 -34.84 -3.88 -3.76
CA THR A 5 -35.28 -3.23 -2.53
C THR A 5 -34.13 -3.14 -1.54
N SER A 6 -33.93 -1.97 -0.96
CA SER A 6 -32.93 -1.70 0.09
C SER A 6 -33.62 -0.89 1.18
N VAL A 7 -33.61 -1.41 2.40
CA VAL A 7 -34.28 -0.78 3.55
C VAL A 7 -33.33 -0.75 4.74
N VAL A 8 -33.15 0.42 5.33
CA VAL A 8 -32.58 0.55 6.68
C VAL A 8 -33.70 0.27 7.67
N THR A 9 -33.46 -0.62 8.64
CA THR A 9 -34.48 -0.94 9.66
C THR A 9 -34.68 0.21 10.62
N ASN A 10 -35.79 0.23 11.36
CA ASN A 10 -36.03 1.25 12.39
C ASN A 10 -34.89 1.26 13.42
N ALA A 11 -34.48 0.08 13.90
CA ALA A 11 -33.34 -0.04 14.81
C ALA A 11 -32.02 0.39 14.13
N GLY A 12 -31.87 0.13 12.83
CA GLY A 12 -30.73 0.61 12.03
C GLY A 12 -30.67 2.12 11.91
N VAL A 13 -31.81 2.80 11.80
CA VAL A 13 -31.87 4.27 11.84
C VAL A 13 -31.37 4.81 13.18
N ASP A 14 -31.75 4.18 14.28
CA ASP A 14 -31.27 4.58 15.62
C ASP A 14 -29.73 4.42 15.73
N LEU A 15 -29.18 3.30 15.27
CA LEU A 15 -27.73 3.08 15.23
C LEU A 15 -26.98 4.11 14.37
N LEU A 16 -27.52 4.48 13.22
CA LEU A 16 -26.94 5.50 12.34
C LEU A 16 -26.98 6.89 12.99
N ASN A 17 -28.04 7.24 13.69
CA ASN A 17 -28.15 8.50 14.41
C ASN A 17 -27.11 8.60 15.53
N GLU A 18 -26.88 7.53 16.29
CA GLU A 18 -25.83 7.47 17.31
C GLU A 18 -24.43 7.57 16.70
N SER A 19 -24.20 6.97 15.53
CA SER A 19 -22.94 7.12 14.80
C SER A 19 -22.69 8.57 14.36
N LEU A 20 -23.73 9.29 13.93
CA LEU A 20 -23.64 10.72 13.63
C LEU A 20 -23.41 11.57 14.88
N ALA A 21 -23.85 11.10 16.04
CA ALA A 21 -23.57 11.75 17.33
C ALA A 21 -22.12 11.52 17.83
N GLY A 22 -21.32 10.73 17.10
CA GLY A 22 -19.89 10.50 17.36
C GLY A 22 -19.55 9.13 17.96
N HIS A 23 -20.53 8.25 18.13
CA HIS A 23 -20.29 6.87 18.57
C HIS A 23 -19.81 5.99 17.41
N THR A 24 -18.94 5.02 17.71
CA THR A 24 -18.47 4.07 16.70
C THR A 24 -19.52 2.98 16.45
N LEU A 25 -20.01 2.90 15.22
CA LEU A 25 -20.88 1.83 14.72
C LEU A 25 -20.04 0.77 14.03
N THR A 26 -20.05 -0.46 14.54
CA THR A 26 -19.34 -1.60 13.94
C THR A 26 -20.31 -2.53 13.23
N ILE A 27 -20.15 -2.72 11.93
CA ILE A 27 -20.84 -3.76 11.18
C ILE A 27 -20.05 -5.06 11.38
N GLU A 28 -20.69 -6.06 11.98
CA GLU A 28 -20.02 -7.28 12.43
C GLU A 28 -20.18 -8.45 11.46
N SER A 29 -21.36 -8.61 10.86
CA SER A 29 -21.66 -9.74 10.01
C SER A 29 -22.80 -9.41 9.03
N ALA A 30 -22.95 -10.27 8.03
CA ALA A 30 -24.12 -10.27 7.16
C ALA A 30 -24.83 -11.63 7.22
N VAL A 31 -26.16 -11.66 7.09
CA VAL A 31 -26.98 -12.87 7.15
C VAL A 31 -27.79 -12.97 5.87
N GLY A 32 -27.78 -14.16 5.25
CA GLY A 32 -28.62 -14.49 4.09
C GLY A 32 -29.95 -15.11 4.49
N GLY A 33 -31.04 -14.65 3.89
CA GLY A 33 -32.38 -15.17 4.08
C GLY A 33 -32.98 -15.72 2.78
N ALA A 34 -33.75 -16.81 2.88
CA ALA A 34 -34.42 -17.42 1.74
C ALA A 34 -35.88 -16.94 1.59
N GLY A 35 -36.40 -16.19 2.57
CA GLY A 35 -37.75 -15.62 2.51
C GLY A 35 -37.73 -14.21 1.89
N THR A 36 -38.95 -13.71 1.62
CA THR A 36 -39.22 -12.35 1.20
C THR A 36 -40.19 -11.67 2.16
N SER A 37 -40.08 -10.35 2.25
CA SER A 37 -40.96 -9.54 3.12
C SER A 37 -41.44 -8.31 2.36
N THR A 38 -42.53 -7.72 2.81
CA THR A 38 -42.96 -6.41 2.34
C THR A 38 -42.02 -5.31 2.85
N GLU A 39 -41.94 -4.19 2.19
CA GLU A 39 -41.12 -3.05 2.63
C GLU A 39 -41.43 -2.61 4.07
N GLU A 40 -42.68 -2.66 4.47
CA GLU A 40 -43.11 -2.30 5.83
C GLU A 40 -42.59 -3.31 6.87
N GLU A 41 -42.61 -4.61 6.54
CA GLU A 41 -42.06 -5.66 7.40
C GLU A 41 -40.55 -5.53 7.49
N LEU A 42 -39.87 -5.19 6.39
CA LEU A 42 -38.40 -4.97 6.39
C LEU A 42 -37.98 -3.82 7.33
N LYS A 43 -38.77 -2.73 7.39
CA LYS A 43 -38.50 -1.61 8.30
C LYS A 43 -38.52 -2.02 9.77
N SER A 44 -39.40 -2.94 10.13
CA SER A 44 -39.56 -3.42 11.50
C SER A 44 -38.84 -4.74 11.78
N ALA A 45 -38.10 -5.29 10.80
CA ALA A 45 -37.44 -6.56 10.91
C ALA A 45 -36.27 -6.51 11.95
N THR A 46 -36.13 -7.58 12.72
CA THR A 46 -35.03 -7.82 13.63
C THR A 46 -34.04 -8.84 13.09
N ASP A 47 -34.43 -9.59 12.05
CA ASP A 47 -33.59 -10.51 11.28
C ASP A 47 -34.14 -10.61 9.85
N VAL A 48 -33.36 -11.26 8.95
CA VAL A 48 -33.84 -11.61 7.61
C VAL A 48 -34.93 -12.68 7.69
N ALA A 49 -35.79 -12.75 6.69
CA ALA A 49 -36.81 -13.80 6.59
C ALA A 49 -36.12 -15.13 6.22
N GLU A 50 -36.49 -16.20 6.93
CA GLU A 50 -35.88 -17.54 6.76
C GLU A 50 -34.35 -17.53 6.74
N PRO A 51 -33.66 -17.19 7.83
CA PRO A 51 -32.21 -17.16 7.87
C PRO A 51 -31.59 -18.50 7.49
N LYS A 52 -30.58 -18.48 6.61
CA LYS A 52 -29.89 -19.68 6.11
C LYS A 52 -28.41 -19.71 6.44
N GLN A 53 -27.72 -18.59 6.24
CA GLN A 53 -26.26 -18.56 6.28
C GLN A 53 -25.76 -17.20 6.73
N THR A 54 -24.62 -17.20 7.44
CA THR A 54 -23.89 -15.97 7.76
C THR A 54 -22.79 -15.77 6.73
N PHE A 55 -22.70 -14.57 6.19
CA PHE A 55 -21.72 -14.17 5.19
C PHE A 55 -20.59 -13.35 5.81
N LYS A 56 -19.47 -13.34 5.13
CA LYS A 56 -18.27 -12.61 5.54
C LYS A 56 -18.30 -11.20 4.98
N LEU A 57 -17.76 -10.29 5.77
CA LEU A 57 -17.53 -8.91 5.35
C LEU A 57 -16.09 -8.79 4.80
N ILE A 58 -15.96 -8.17 3.64
CA ILE A 58 -14.68 -7.95 2.97
C ILE A 58 -14.02 -6.68 3.52
N GLY A 59 -14.80 -5.60 3.66
CA GLY A 59 -14.33 -4.32 4.12
C GLY A 59 -15.36 -3.22 3.98
N ILE A 60 -14.94 -2.01 4.31
CA ILE A 60 -15.71 -0.78 4.11
C ILE A 60 -14.79 0.28 3.52
N ASP A 61 -15.30 1.04 2.58
CA ASP A 61 -14.59 2.15 1.95
C ASP A 61 -15.53 3.36 1.77
N ASP A 62 -14.94 4.52 1.55
CA ASP A 62 -15.68 5.73 1.22
C ASP A 62 -16.16 5.64 -0.22
N PHE A 63 -17.43 5.91 -0.44
CA PHE A 63 -18.04 5.89 -1.76
C PHE A 63 -19.03 7.05 -1.92
N GLU A 64 -18.73 7.98 -2.83
CA GLU A 64 -19.52 9.20 -3.05
C GLU A 64 -19.81 9.95 -1.73
N GLN A 65 -21.09 9.99 -1.32
CA GLN A 65 -21.54 10.64 -0.08
C GLN A 65 -21.94 9.61 0.99
N GLY A 66 -21.25 8.46 1.03
CA GLY A 66 -21.59 7.40 1.96
C GLY A 66 -20.46 6.41 2.18
N LYS A 67 -20.84 5.26 2.73
CA LYS A 67 -19.92 4.14 2.96
C LYS A 67 -20.37 2.93 2.13
N ARG A 68 -19.43 2.27 1.47
CA ARG A 68 -19.65 1.03 0.73
C ARG A 68 -19.15 -0.15 1.54
N VAL A 69 -20.02 -1.10 1.83
CA VAL A 69 -19.75 -2.32 2.60
C VAL A 69 -19.70 -3.50 1.64
N GLY A 70 -18.59 -4.20 1.60
CA GLY A 70 -18.41 -5.40 0.81
C GLY A 70 -18.80 -6.67 1.58
N ILE A 71 -19.66 -7.49 0.98
CA ILE A 71 -20.18 -8.74 1.54
C ILE A 71 -19.82 -9.88 0.58
N GLN A 72 -19.11 -10.88 1.07
CA GLN A 72 -18.76 -12.07 0.29
C GLN A 72 -19.77 -13.19 0.54
N ILE A 73 -20.45 -13.60 -0.50
CA ILE A 73 -21.40 -14.68 -0.51
C ILE A 73 -20.72 -15.95 -1.04
N THR A 74 -20.77 -17.03 -0.28
CA THR A 74 -20.27 -18.34 -0.68
C THR A 74 -21.32 -19.40 -0.32
N ASN A 75 -21.19 -20.57 -0.88
CA ASN A 75 -22.03 -21.73 -0.50
C ASN A 75 -21.33 -22.68 0.48
N LYS A 76 -20.29 -22.21 1.18
CA LYS A 76 -19.54 -23.03 2.11
C LYS A 76 -20.42 -23.58 3.23
N GLY A 77 -20.45 -24.91 3.38
CA GLY A 77 -21.29 -25.59 4.36
C GLY A 77 -22.76 -25.78 3.93
N VAL A 78 -23.14 -25.35 2.74
CA VAL A 78 -24.51 -25.53 2.21
C VAL A 78 -24.67 -26.98 1.73
N THR A 79 -25.54 -27.72 2.39
CA THR A 79 -25.88 -29.11 2.08
C THR A 79 -27.18 -29.26 1.28
N GLU A 80 -28.02 -28.23 1.25
CA GLU A 80 -29.28 -28.16 0.55
C GLU A 80 -29.37 -26.81 -0.16
N SER A 81 -29.51 -26.80 -1.49
CA SER A 81 -29.59 -25.56 -2.27
C SER A 81 -30.79 -24.72 -1.86
N TYR A 82 -30.64 -23.41 -1.90
CA TYR A 82 -31.70 -22.46 -1.59
C TYR A 82 -31.61 -21.22 -2.45
N VAL A 83 -32.69 -20.47 -2.52
CA VAL A 83 -32.71 -19.18 -3.20
C VAL A 83 -32.48 -18.07 -2.17
N LEU A 84 -31.39 -17.34 -2.32
CA LEU A 84 -31.07 -16.17 -1.49
C LEU A 84 -31.90 -14.98 -1.95
N HIS A 85 -32.86 -14.57 -1.16
CA HIS A 85 -33.72 -13.41 -1.42
C HIS A 85 -33.32 -12.18 -0.61
N GLN A 86 -32.74 -12.38 0.58
CA GLN A 86 -32.40 -11.28 1.47
C GLN A 86 -30.94 -11.35 1.93
N ILE A 87 -30.31 -10.19 2.08
CA ILE A 87 -29.04 -10.01 2.76
C ILE A 87 -29.24 -8.91 3.79
N GLY A 88 -29.10 -9.26 5.07
CA GLY A 88 -29.16 -8.33 6.19
C GLY A 88 -27.79 -8.11 6.79
N ALA A 89 -27.40 -6.87 7.05
CA ALA A 89 -26.20 -6.55 7.79
C ALA A 89 -26.52 -6.32 9.27
N LYS A 90 -25.75 -6.94 10.17
CA LYS A 90 -25.86 -6.78 11.62
C LYS A 90 -24.75 -5.92 12.15
N ALA A 91 -25.10 -4.95 13.02
CA ALA A 91 -24.19 -3.98 13.57
C ALA A 91 -24.48 -3.72 15.06
N HIS A 92 -23.50 -3.17 15.75
CA HIS A 92 -23.59 -2.75 17.16
C HIS A 92 -22.81 -1.45 17.37
N LEU A 93 -23.16 -0.71 18.42
CA LEU A 93 -22.36 0.41 18.90
C LEU A 93 -21.23 -0.09 19.81
N GLU A 94 -20.18 0.70 19.97
CA GLU A 94 -18.98 0.36 20.75
C GLU A 94 -19.27 -0.06 22.20
N TYR A 95 -20.41 0.34 22.77
CA TYR A 95 -20.85 0.00 24.12
C TYR A 95 -21.92 -1.11 24.17
N GLU A 96 -22.37 -1.65 23.02
CA GLU A 96 -23.43 -2.68 22.91
C GLU A 96 -22.96 -3.92 22.13
N MET A 97 -21.76 -4.40 22.39
CA MET A 97 -21.12 -5.46 21.59
C MET A 97 -21.79 -6.84 21.69
N GLU A 98 -22.64 -7.08 22.69
CA GLU A 98 -23.16 -8.43 22.95
C GLU A 98 -24.36 -8.83 22.06
N THR A 99 -25.06 -7.90 21.44
CA THR A 99 -26.28 -8.16 20.64
C THR A 99 -26.32 -7.32 19.35
N PRO A 100 -25.67 -7.77 18.27
CA PRO A 100 -25.73 -7.06 17.01
C PRO A 100 -27.17 -6.96 16.49
N THR A 101 -27.57 -5.76 16.12
CA THR A 101 -28.91 -5.43 15.61
C THR A 101 -28.91 -5.36 14.09
N LEU A 102 -30.02 -5.71 13.46
CA LEU A 102 -30.17 -5.63 12.00
C LEU A 102 -30.16 -4.17 11.54
N LEU A 103 -29.11 -3.77 10.85
CA LEU A 103 -28.90 -2.40 10.37
C LEU A 103 -29.72 -2.11 9.10
N PHE A 104 -29.56 -2.96 8.10
CA PHE A 104 -30.26 -2.86 6.82
C PHE A 104 -30.54 -4.22 6.22
N VAL A 105 -31.46 -4.28 5.28
CA VAL A 105 -31.76 -5.45 4.45
C VAL A 105 -31.79 -5.06 2.98
N LEU A 106 -31.06 -5.82 2.17
CA LEU A 106 -31.21 -5.84 0.70
C LEU A 106 -32.13 -7.00 0.34
N GLN A 107 -33.08 -6.80 -0.54
CA GLN A 107 -33.98 -7.85 -1.05
C GLN A 107 -34.02 -7.87 -2.57
N ASP A 108 -33.99 -9.06 -3.13
CA ASP A 108 -34.25 -9.33 -4.56
C ASP A 108 -35.39 -10.34 -4.67
N ASP A 109 -36.51 -9.93 -5.30
CA ASP A 109 -37.67 -10.78 -5.45
C ASP A 109 -37.40 -12.01 -6.34
N ARG A 110 -36.44 -11.93 -7.24
CA ARG A 110 -35.99 -13.06 -8.06
C ARG A 110 -35.06 -13.98 -7.31
N GLY A 111 -34.26 -13.41 -6.39
CA GLY A 111 -33.24 -14.10 -5.65
C GLY A 111 -32.09 -14.62 -6.49
N VAL A 112 -31.15 -15.23 -5.81
CA VAL A 112 -29.97 -15.88 -6.39
C VAL A 112 -29.92 -17.31 -5.87
N GLU A 113 -29.85 -18.29 -6.75
CA GLU A 113 -29.68 -19.69 -6.33
C GLU A 113 -28.30 -19.90 -5.72
N ILE A 114 -28.28 -20.39 -4.50
CA ILE A 114 -27.06 -20.83 -3.81
C ILE A 114 -27.03 -22.36 -3.91
N PRO A 115 -26.11 -22.91 -4.75
CA PRO A 115 -25.98 -24.35 -4.91
C PRO A 115 -25.38 -25.00 -3.67
N THR A 116 -25.47 -26.31 -3.55
CA THR A 116 -24.74 -27.02 -2.51
C THR A 116 -23.21 -26.92 -2.72
N GLU A 117 -22.44 -26.99 -1.65
CA GLU A 117 -20.96 -27.00 -1.74
C GLU A 117 -20.46 -28.18 -2.60
N ALA A 118 -21.16 -29.33 -2.55
CA ALA A 118 -20.81 -30.50 -3.33
C ALA A 118 -21.04 -30.33 -4.85
N GLU A 119 -22.05 -29.57 -5.26
CA GLU A 119 -22.36 -29.31 -6.67
C GLU A 119 -21.46 -28.22 -7.28
N ASN A 120 -21.08 -27.21 -6.51
CA ASN A 120 -20.21 -26.12 -6.97
C ASN A 120 -19.31 -25.63 -5.81
N PRO A 121 -18.20 -26.29 -5.52
CA PRO A 121 -17.36 -25.98 -4.36
C PRO A 121 -16.69 -24.59 -4.41
N ASP A 122 -16.59 -23.98 -5.58
CA ASP A 122 -15.95 -22.68 -5.79
C ASP A 122 -16.98 -21.54 -5.98
N PHE A 123 -18.25 -21.79 -5.63
CA PHE A 123 -19.27 -20.76 -5.76
C PHE A 123 -18.99 -19.57 -4.84
N LEU A 124 -18.79 -18.41 -5.47
CA LEU A 124 -18.50 -17.16 -4.78
C LEU A 124 -18.99 -15.99 -5.63
N PHE A 125 -19.60 -15.00 -4.99
CA PHE A 125 -19.79 -13.67 -5.55
C PHE A 125 -19.79 -12.61 -4.44
N GLU A 126 -19.71 -11.35 -4.82
CA GLU A 126 -19.67 -10.23 -3.90
C GLU A 126 -20.85 -9.29 -4.13
N VAL A 127 -21.37 -8.75 -3.05
CA VAL A 127 -22.40 -7.72 -3.04
C VAL A 127 -21.84 -6.52 -2.29
N TYR A 128 -22.00 -5.34 -2.88
CA TYR A 128 -21.60 -4.09 -2.29
C TYR A 128 -22.84 -3.29 -1.92
N ALA A 129 -23.05 -3.08 -0.64
CA ALA A 129 -24.12 -2.24 -0.11
C ALA A 129 -23.58 -0.83 0.13
N VAL A 130 -24.27 0.18 -0.40
CA VAL A 130 -23.93 1.59 -0.15
C VAL A 130 -24.88 2.16 0.88
N ILE A 131 -24.31 2.64 2.00
CA ILE A 131 -25.05 3.34 3.04
C ILE A 131 -24.80 4.83 2.86
N THR A 132 -25.80 5.55 2.37
CA THR A 132 -25.71 7.00 2.17
C THR A 132 -25.99 7.71 3.49
N ILE A 133 -24.95 8.21 4.13
CA ILE A 133 -24.96 9.03 5.34
C ILE A 133 -23.89 10.10 5.21
N SER A 134 -23.95 11.13 6.08
CA SER A 134 -22.91 12.15 6.14
C SER A 134 -21.52 11.51 6.29
N ASN A 135 -20.51 12.10 5.66
CA ASN A 135 -19.09 11.70 5.80
C ASN A 135 -18.56 11.77 7.25
N GLU A 136 -19.35 12.33 8.16
CA GLU A 136 -19.03 12.45 9.58
C GLU A 136 -19.40 11.20 10.39
N ALA A 137 -20.13 10.25 9.81
CA ALA A 137 -20.50 9.01 10.50
C ALA A 137 -19.27 8.12 10.74
N ASN A 138 -19.07 7.72 11.98
CA ASN A 138 -17.98 6.83 12.37
C ASN A 138 -18.42 5.37 12.24
N ILE A 139 -18.34 4.80 11.03
CA ILE A 139 -18.71 3.42 10.74
C ILE A 139 -17.47 2.62 10.40
N VAL A 140 -17.29 1.50 11.07
CA VAL A 140 -16.24 0.52 10.82
C VAL A 140 -16.84 -0.85 10.53
N VAL A 141 -16.09 -1.74 9.92
CA VAL A 141 -16.48 -3.12 9.66
C VAL A 141 -15.51 -4.06 10.36
N ASN A 142 -16.06 -5.07 10.99
CA ASN A 142 -15.26 -6.19 11.50
C ASN A 142 -14.94 -7.12 10.33
N VAL A 143 -13.77 -6.93 9.72
CA VAL A 143 -13.34 -7.74 8.57
C VAL A 143 -13.14 -9.19 9.00
N SER A 144 -13.89 -10.09 8.37
CA SER A 144 -13.88 -11.51 8.69
C SER A 144 -12.55 -12.15 8.28
N THR A 145 -11.99 -13.00 9.14
CA THR A 145 -10.79 -13.79 8.82
C THR A 145 -11.10 -14.86 7.78
N GLY A 146 -10.16 -15.12 6.87
CA GLY A 146 -10.29 -16.14 5.83
C GLY A 146 -11.28 -15.78 4.70
N VAL A 147 -11.46 -14.49 4.43
CA VAL A 147 -12.11 -14.00 3.21
C VAL A 147 -11.20 -14.32 2.03
N THR A 148 -11.78 -14.87 0.96
CA THR A 148 -11.08 -15.01 -0.32
C THR A 148 -11.15 -13.66 -1.02
N ALA A 149 -10.01 -12.99 -1.16
CA ALA A 149 -9.97 -11.72 -1.86
C ALA A 149 -10.35 -11.93 -3.34
N SER A 150 -11.26 -11.12 -3.87
CA SER A 150 -11.51 -11.09 -5.31
C SER A 150 -10.30 -10.49 -6.05
N VAL A 151 -10.14 -10.84 -7.32
CA VAL A 151 -9.09 -10.27 -8.17
C VAL A 151 -9.22 -8.75 -8.21
N THR A 152 -10.43 -8.24 -8.37
CA THR A 152 -10.70 -6.79 -8.38
C THR A 152 -10.28 -6.11 -7.08
N TYR A 153 -10.62 -6.69 -5.92
CA TYR A 153 -10.21 -6.13 -4.63
C TYR A 153 -8.68 -6.12 -4.46
N VAL A 154 -8.01 -7.20 -4.89
CA VAL A 154 -6.54 -7.28 -4.83
C VAL A 154 -5.92 -6.23 -5.75
N ASP A 155 -6.40 -6.12 -6.98
CA ASP A 155 -5.89 -5.15 -7.97
C ASP A 155 -6.07 -3.71 -7.47
N GLU A 156 -7.27 -3.32 -7.02
CA GLU A 156 -7.54 -1.98 -6.47
C GLU A 156 -6.67 -1.67 -5.24
N THR A 157 -6.51 -2.63 -4.33
CA THR A 157 -5.69 -2.46 -3.13
C THR A 157 -4.21 -2.31 -3.47
N VAL A 158 -3.71 -3.14 -4.39
CA VAL A 158 -2.31 -3.09 -4.86
C VAL A 158 -2.04 -1.79 -5.61
N GLU A 159 -2.95 -1.36 -6.50
CA GLU A 159 -2.82 -0.08 -7.23
C GLU A 159 -2.80 1.12 -6.27
N SER A 160 -3.68 1.13 -5.27
CA SER A 160 -3.69 2.17 -4.23
C SER A 160 -2.38 2.19 -3.45
N ALA A 161 -1.92 1.03 -2.96
CA ALA A 161 -0.68 0.92 -2.21
C ALA A 161 0.55 1.33 -3.03
N ILE A 162 0.61 0.97 -4.31
CA ILE A 162 1.67 1.38 -5.23
C ILE A 162 1.63 2.89 -5.47
N SER A 163 0.43 3.45 -5.65
CA SER A 163 0.25 4.90 -5.86
C SER A 163 0.68 5.70 -4.65
N GLU A 164 0.25 5.30 -3.45
CA GLU A 164 0.65 5.92 -2.19
C GLU A 164 2.16 5.83 -1.97
N HIS A 165 2.75 4.66 -2.18
CA HIS A 165 4.19 4.47 -2.06
C HIS A 165 4.98 5.32 -3.06
N SER A 166 4.49 5.45 -4.30
CA SER A 166 5.12 6.26 -5.34
C SER A 166 4.99 7.77 -5.08
N ALA A 167 3.93 8.18 -4.40
CA ALA A 167 3.70 9.58 -4.00
C ALA A 167 4.46 9.96 -2.72
N ASP A 168 4.86 8.99 -1.91
CA ASP A 168 5.60 9.25 -0.67
C ASP A 168 7.03 9.73 -0.97
N LYS A 169 7.27 11.00 -0.73
CA LYS A 169 8.60 11.62 -0.90
C LYS A 169 9.66 11.05 0.04
N ASN A 170 9.24 10.37 1.11
CA ASN A 170 10.13 9.73 2.08
C ASN A 170 10.36 8.25 1.76
N ALA A 171 9.61 7.68 0.82
CA ALA A 171 9.86 6.32 0.37
C ALA A 171 11.32 6.20 -0.11
N HIS A 172 12.05 5.24 0.43
CA HIS A 172 13.48 5.03 0.14
C HIS A 172 14.40 6.23 0.46
N GLN A 173 14.06 7.04 1.48
CA GLN A 173 14.89 8.19 1.88
C GLN A 173 16.31 7.75 2.28
N ASP A 174 16.43 6.61 2.95
CA ASP A 174 17.71 5.96 3.30
C ASP A 174 18.60 5.67 2.08
N ILE A 175 18.01 5.22 0.97
CA ILE A 175 18.73 4.96 -0.29
C ILE A 175 19.18 6.28 -0.92
N ARG A 176 18.32 7.30 -0.91
CA ARG A 176 18.70 8.64 -1.42
C ARG A 176 19.82 9.27 -0.61
N ASP A 177 19.76 9.15 0.71
CA ASP A 177 20.79 9.67 1.62
C ASP A 177 22.12 8.92 1.43
N LEU A 178 22.06 7.59 1.26
CA LEU A 178 23.24 6.78 0.94
C LEU A 178 23.84 7.17 -0.41
N ALA A 179 23.02 7.38 -1.44
CA ALA A 179 23.47 7.81 -2.76
C ALA A 179 24.11 9.21 -2.72
N ALA A 180 23.54 10.14 -1.97
CA ALA A 180 24.09 11.48 -1.76
C ALA A 180 25.45 11.41 -1.03
N THR A 181 25.56 10.57 -0.01
CA THR A 181 26.80 10.34 0.74
C THR A 181 27.88 9.72 -0.17
N ALA A 182 27.53 8.70 -0.95
CA ALA A 182 28.43 8.06 -1.90
C ALA A 182 28.92 9.04 -2.98
N LYS A 183 28.02 9.88 -3.50
CA LYS A 183 28.41 10.93 -4.44
C LYS A 183 29.38 11.92 -3.84
N SER A 184 29.12 12.41 -2.63
CA SER A 184 30.00 13.34 -1.93
C SER A 184 31.40 12.73 -1.68
N ALA A 185 31.46 11.45 -1.30
CA ALA A 185 32.72 10.75 -1.13
C ALA A 185 33.50 10.58 -2.45
N ALA A 186 32.81 10.30 -3.55
CA ALA A 186 33.39 10.21 -4.88
C ALA A 186 33.95 11.56 -5.35
N ASP A 187 33.20 12.65 -5.16
CA ASP A 187 33.64 14.00 -5.50
C ASP A 187 34.89 14.41 -4.68
N ALA A 188 34.93 14.10 -3.38
CA ALA A 188 36.08 14.36 -2.52
C ALA A 188 37.32 13.51 -2.93
N ALA A 189 37.12 12.25 -3.32
CA ALA A 189 38.21 11.39 -3.81
C ALA A 189 38.75 11.91 -5.14
N ALA A 190 37.90 12.39 -6.05
CA ALA A 190 38.34 12.99 -7.31
C ALA A 190 39.17 14.28 -7.08
N ALA A 191 38.77 15.15 -6.17
CA ALA A 191 39.48 16.34 -5.81
C ALA A 191 40.85 16.02 -5.17
N ALA A 192 40.93 15.00 -4.30
CA ALA A 192 42.18 14.55 -3.70
C ALA A 192 43.13 13.94 -4.74
N ALA A 193 42.60 13.20 -5.73
CA ALA A 193 43.42 12.65 -6.82
C ALA A 193 44.02 13.76 -7.72
N GLU A 194 43.26 14.81 -8.01
CA GLU A 194 43.77 15.94 -8.78
C GLU A 194 44.85 16.72 -8.02
N ALA A 195 44.65 16.97 -6.71
CA ALA A 195 45.67 17.58 -5.86
C ALA A 195 46.96 16.75 -5.79
N ALA A 196 46.84 15.42 -5.64
CA ALA A 196 47.97 14.52 -5.64
C ALA A 196 48.73 14.53 -7.00
N LYS A 197 47.98 14.65 -8.11
CA LYS A 197 48.58 14.78 -9.44
C LYS A 197 49.35 16.09 -9.58
N GLU A 198 48.78 17.23 -9.14
CA GLU A 198 49.47 18.54 -9.13
C GLU A 198 50.78 18.49 -8.30
N GLU A 199 50.75 17.86 -7.11
CA GLU A 199 51.93 17.65 -6.30
C GLU A 199 52.99 16.79 -7.01
N ALA A 200 52.58 15.70 -7.66
CA ALA A 200 53.48 14.84 -8.42
C ALA A 200 54.08 15.55 -9.63
N ASP A 201 53.31 16.34 -10.35
CA ASP A 201 53.81 17.14 -11.47
C ASP A 201 54.83 18.21 -10.99
N ALA A 202 54.54 18.92 -9.90
CA ALA A 202 55.43 19.87 -9.30
C ALA A 202 56.76 19.22 -8.80
N ALA A 203 56.66 18.05 -8.19
CA ALA A 203 57.84 17.27 -7.78
C ALA A 203 58.70 16.84 -8.98
N SER A 204 58.02 16.40 -10.07
CA SER A 204 58.69 16.03 -11.32
C SER A 204 59.43 17.20 -11.96
N GLU A 205 58.83 18.39 -12.00
CA GLU A 205 59.47 19.62 -12.48
C GLU A 205 60.65 20.00 -11.62
N ALA A 206 60.57 19.91 -10.27
CA ALA A 206 61.65 20.19 -9.35
C ALA A 206 62.83 19.22 -9.55
N VAL A 207 62.57 17.94 -9.76
CA VAL A 207 63.59 16.92 -10.04
C VAL A 207 64.29 17.20 -11.39
N SER A 208 63.50 17.57 -12.42
CA SER A 208 64.06 17.93 -13.74
C SER A 208 64.95 19.16 -13.63
N ALA A 209 64.49 20.22 -12.96
CA ALA A 209 65.27 21.44 -12.75
C ALA A 209 66.55 21.16 -11.98
N PHE A 210 66.48 20.27 -10.97
CA PHE A 210 67.68 19.82 -10.24
C PHE A 210 68.65 19.04 -11.13
N SER A 211 68.14 18.10 -11.92
CA SER A 211 69.00 17.30 -12.85
C SER A 211 69.71 18.17 -13.89
N ASP A 212 68.95 19.09 -14.51
CA ASP A 212 69.42 19.96 -15.58
C ASP A 212 70.48 20.99 -15.06
N GLY A 213 70.33 21.42 -13.79
CA GLY A 213 71.18 22.41 -13.19
C GLY A 213 72.36 21.84 -12.41
N PHE A 214 72.26 20.56 -12.00
CA PHE A 214 73.29 19.98 -11.06
C PHE A 214 74.21 18.93 -11.70
N VAL A 215 73.76 18.25 -12.74
CA VAL A 215 74.57 17.24 -13.43
C VAL A 215 74.96 17.76 -14.81
N ILE A 216 76.20 18.05 -14.97
CA ILE A 216 76.76 18.47 -16.26
C ILE A 216 77.73 17.39 -16.76
N ILE A 217 77.49 16.92 -17.96
CA ILE A 217 78.37 15.96 -18.66
C ILE A 217 79.04 16.73 -19.82
N GLY A 218 80.31 16.80 -19.83
CA GLY A 218 81.02 17.48 -20.88
C GLY A 218 82.51 17.59 -20.65
N GLY A 219 83.33 17.94 -21.65
CA GLY A 219 84.73 18.05 -21.62
C GLY A 219 85.30 19.20 -20.81
N THR A 220 84.48 20.23 -20.47
CA THR A 220 84.95 21.41 -19.75
C THR A 220 84.20 21.59 -18.44
N LYS A 221 84.88 21.66 -17.31
CA LYS A 221 84.27 21.88 -16.00
C LYS A 221 83.64 23.30 -15.93
N PRO A 222 82.41 23.47 -15.43
CA PRO A 222 81.82 24.78 -15.19
C PRO A 222 82.59 25.58 -14.15
N GLU A 223 82.73 26.91 -14.39
CA GLU A 223 83.53 27.78 -13.53
C GLU A 223 82.79 28.20 -12.24
N THR A 224 81.50 28.00 -12.14
CA THR A 224 80.67 28.45 -10.99
C THR A 224 79.67 27.42 -10.53
N GLY A 225 79.42 27.31 -9.17
CA GLY A 225 78.40 26.56 -8.49
C GLY A 225 78.74 25.12 -8.10
N PRO A 226 78.05 24.55 -7.14
CA PRO A 226 78.22 23.15 -6.74
C PRO A 226 77.50 22.25 -7.78
N VAL A 227 78.18 21.80 -8.79
CA VAL A 227 77.72 20.88 -9.80
C VAL A 227 78.45 19.57 -9.77
N LEU A 228 77.78 18.46 -10.02
CA LEU A 228 78.39 17.17 -10.34
C LEU A 228 78.78 17.20 -11.81
N TRP A 229 80.04 17.34 -12.07
CA TRP A 229 80.60 17.36 -13.42
C TRP A 229 81.22 16.01 -13.75
N PHE A 230 80.77 15.42 -14.84
CA PHE A 230 81.36 14.20 -15.42
C PHE A 230 82.11 14.55 -16.69
N ASN A 231 83.38 14.35 -16.69
CA ASN A 231 84.23 14.52 -17.86
C ASN A 231 84.01 13.36 -18.85
N ASP A 232 83.40 13.63 -20.00
CA ASP A 232 83.20 12.66 -21.07
C ASP A 232 84.33 12.59 -22.10
N GLY A 233 85.44 13.31 -21.81
CA GLY A 233 86.62 13.34 -22.67
C GLY A 233 86.48 14.21 -23.95
N SER A 234 85.33 14.87 -24.18
CA SER A 234 85.06 15.64 -25.42
C SER A 234 85.93 16.95 -25.53
N GLY A 235 86.50 17.41 -24.42
CA GLY A 235 87.28 18.67 -24.39
C GLY A 235 88.80 18.53 -24.40
N GLN A 236 89.31 17.33 -24.54
CA GLN A 236 90.73 17.13 -24.70
C GLN A 236 91.20 17.13 -26.17
N THR A 237 91.51 18.31 -26.71
CA THR A 237 92.30 18.43 -27.92
C THR A 237 93.76 18.17 -27.59
N ALA A 238 94.38 17.28 -28.30
CA ALA A 238 95.82 16.92 -28.20
C ALA A 238 96.72 18.13 -28.50
#